data_280556487e74f0a6fa299b730911b089
#
_entry.id   280556487e74f0a6fa299b730911b089
#
_cell.length_a   1.000
_cell.length_b   1.000
_cell.length_c   1.000
_cell.angle_alpha   90.00
_cell.angle_beta   90.00
_cell.angle_gamma   90.00
#
_symmetry.space_group_name_H-M   'P 1'
#
loop_
_entity.id
_entity.type
_entity.pdbx_description
1 polymer ?
#
loop_
_entity_poly.entity_id
_entity_poly.type
_entity_poly.pdbx_seq_one_letter_code
_entity_poly.pdbx_strand_id
1 'polypeptide(L)'
;MSVRKLKPITPGQRFRVVNGFDAITTDRPEKSLLAPKKRSGGRNSQGKMTMRYKGGGHKKRFRVIDFKRNKNGVPAEVMSIEYDPNRTAFIALLNYQDGEKRYIIAQSGLRVGQSLMSGTENIAPEIGNSMPLNQIPLGTIISCIELRPGQGAVIARSAGSFAQLMARDGKFASVKLPSGETRLLLLECYATIGVVSNSDHQLQVSGKAGRTRWLGRRPRTRPVVMNPVDHPMGGGEGKSSGGHPRSRNGIPAKGYRTRSKTKASNKYIIERRKK
;
A
#
# COMPACT_ATOMS: atom_id res chain seq x y z
N MET A 1 13.99 4.52 16.56
CA MET A 1 13.69 3.39 15.64
C MET A 1 12.43 2.70 16.14
N SER A 2 11.40 2.61 15.32
CA SER A 2 10.11 1.99 15.70
C SER A 2 10.10 0.46 15.66
N VAL A 3 11.26 -0.20 15.46
CA VAL A 3 11.38 -1.67 15.45
C VAL A 3 12.29 -2.16 16.58
N ARG A 4 11.87 -3.26 17.22
CA ARG A 4 12.63 -3.91 18.29
C ARG A 4 12.83 -5.40 18.00
N LYS A 5 14.04 -5.88 18.27
CA LYS A 5 14.37 -7.31 18.26
C LYS A 5 13.88 -7.94 19.56
N LEU A 6 13.23 -9.09 19.46
CA LEU A 6 12.80 -9.84 20.66
C LEU A 6 13.95 -10.65 21.25
N LYS A 7 13.87 -10.91 22.57
CA LYS A 7 14.80 -11.81 23.26
C LYS A 7 14.66 -13.24 22.70
N PRO A 8 15.76 -14.01 22.53
CA PRO A 8 15.74 -15.34 21.93
C PRO A 8 15.29 -16.45 22.90
N ILE A 9 14.18 -16.24 23.60
CA ILE A 9 13.65 -17.17 24.60
C ILE A 9 13.11 -18.45 23.96
N THR A 10 12.53 -18.32 22.75
CA THR A 10 12.00 -19.45 21.99
C THR A 10 12.52 -19.44 20.56
N PRO A 11 12.56 -20.60 19.84
CA PRO A 11 13.03 -20.66 18.45
C PRO A 11 12.33 -19.65 17.54
N GLY A 12 11.02 -19.43 17.71
CA GLY A 12 10.24 -18.49 16.91
C GLY A 12 10.50 -17.01 17.22
N GLN A 13 11.12 -16.70 18.35
CA GLN A 13 11.47 -15.32 18.75
C GLN A 13 12.92 -14.95 18.41
N ARG A 14 13.80 -15.92 18.23
CA ARG A 14 15.24 -15.74 18.01
C ARG A 14 15.58 -14.70 16.94
N PHE A 15 14.91 -14.75 15.82
CA PHE A 15 15.14 -13.84 14.69
C PHE A 15 13.99 -12.86 14.47
N ARG A 16 13.06 -12.75 15.41
CA ARG A 16 11.87 -11.93 15.25
C ARG A 16 12.18 -10.47 15.54
N VAL A 17 11.80 -9.61 14.59
CA VAL A 17 11.79 -8.14 14.73
C VAL A 17 10.36 -7.66 14.60
N VAL A 18 9.89 -6.89 15.57
CA VAL A 18 8.51 -6.39 15.64
C VAL A 18 8.49 -4.87 15.58
N ASN A 19 7.37 -4.31 15.17
CA ASN A 19 7.12 -2.88 15.28
C ASN A 19 6.91 -2.51 16.77
N GLY A 20 7.49 -1.38 17.21
CA GLY A 20 7.27 -0.80 18.53
C GLY A 20 5.91 -0.14 18.70
N PHE A 21 5.31 0.31 17.59
CA PHE A 21 4.04 1.07 17.56
C PHE A 21 4.08 2.42 18.29
N ASP A 22 5.26 3.03 18.39
CA ASP A 22 5.49 4.26 19.16
C ASP A 22 4.65 5.47 18.68
N ALA A 23 4.27 5.48 17.40
CA ALA A 23 3.46 6.55 16.82
C ALA A 23 1.94 6.35 17.01
N ILE A 24 1.50 5.23 17.57
CA ILE A 24 0.08 4.96 17.78
C ILE A 24 -0.38 5.58 19.09
N THR A 25 -1.47 6.34 19.06
CA THR A 25 -2.00 7.07 20.22
C THR A 25 -3.17 6.36 20.87
N THR A 26 -3.90 5.51 20.14
CA THR A 26 -5.02 4.70 20.69
C THR A 26 -5.10 3.33 20.02
N ASP A 27 -5.58 2.35 20.77
CA ASP A 27 -5.86 0.99 20.32
C ASP A 27 -7.33 0.75 19.94
N ARG A 28 -8.22 1.71 20.30
CA ARG A 28 -9.67 1.62 20.10
C ARG A 28 -10.10 2.34 18.82
N PRO A 29 -10.55 1.61 17.79
CA PRO A 29 -11.01 2.23 16.56
C PRO A 29 -12.42 2.83 16.71
N GLU A 30 -12.70 3.89 15.95
CA GLU A 30 -14.03 4.50 15.84
C GLU A 30 -15.04 3.48 15.29
N LYS A 31 -16.08 3.17 16.07
CA LYS A 31 -17.05 2.10 15.76
C LYS A 31 -17.88 2.38 14.52
N SER A 32 -18.26 3.63 14.28
CA SER A 32 -19.06 4.07 13.15
C SER A 32 -18.34 3.84 11.81
N LEU A 33 -17.00 3.86 11.80
CA LEU A 33 -16.15 3.67 10.61
C LEU A 33 -15.65 2.23 10.43
N LEU A 34 -16.24 1.27 11.18
CA LEU A 34 -15.90 -0.15 11.05
C LEU A 34 -16.94 -0.90 10.21
N ALA A 35 -16.48 -1.66 9.25
CA ALA A 35 -17.31 -2.54 8.44
C ALA A 35 -16.86 -4.02 8.56
N PRO A 36 -17.76 -5.00 8.35
CA PRO A 36 -17.40 -6.39 8.30
C PRO A 36 -16.49 -6.67 7.11
N LYS A 37 -15.46 -7.50 7.30
CA LYS A 37 -14.57 -7.93 6.24
C LYS A 37 -14.76 -9.41 5.94
N LYS A 38 -15.47 -9.73 4.86
CA LYS A 38 -15.63 -11.09 4.35
C LYS A 38 -14.30 -11.62 3.81
N ARG A 39 -14.05 -12.92 3.95
CA ARG A 39 -12.87 -13.60 3.42
C ARG A 39 -13.21 -14.31 2.12
N SER A 40 -12.54 -13.95 1.03
CA SER A 40 -12.78 -14.56 -0.29
C SER A 40 -12.04 -15.92 -0.47
N GLY A 41 -11.03 -16.21 0.36
CA GLY A 41 -10.20 -17.41 0.18
C GLY A 41 -9.47 -17.47 -1.16
N GLY A 42 -9.26 -16.33 -1.82
CA GLY A 42 -8.65 -16.22 -3.15
C GLY A 42 -9.60 -16.48 -4.31
N ARG A 43 -10.92 -16.48 -4.06
CA ARG A 43 -11.97 -16.62 -5.08
C ARG A 43 -12.45 -15.24 -5.55
N ASN A 44 -12.84 -15.15 -6.81
CA ASN A 44 -13.47 -13.98 -7.40
C ASN A 44 -15.00 -13.97 -7.13
N SER A 45 -15.73 -13.01 -7.72
CA SER A 45 -17.19 -12.90 -7.60
C SER A 45 -17.96 -14.12 -8.13
N GLN A 46 -17.38 -14.84 -9.09
CA GLN A 46 -17.94 -16.07 -9.67
C GLN A 46 -17.57 -17.33 -8.88
N GLY A 47 -16.90 -17.22 -7.72
CA GLY A 47 -16.44 -18.35 -6.92
C GLY A 47 -15.18 -19.05 -7.46
N LYS A 48 -14.65 -18.64 -8.62
CA LYS A 48 -13.46 -19.24 -9.24
C LYS A 48 -12.19 -18.81 -8.51
N MET A 49 -11.28 -19.75 -8.21
CA MET A 49 -10.01 -19.46 -7.58
C MET A 49 -9.07 -18.70 -8.54
N THR A 50 -8.88 -17.42 -8.31
CA THR A 50 -7.95 -16.57 -9.05
C THR A 50 -6.59 -16.44 -8.37
N MET A 51 -6.53 -16.60 -7.05
CA MET A 51 -5.30 -16.54 -6.27
C MET A 51 -5.18 -17.71 -5.31
N ARG A 52 -4.20 -18.58 -5.56
CA ARG A 52 -3.92 -19.75 -4.69
C ARG A 52 -3.26 -19.32 -3.38
N TYR A 53 -3.27 -20.21 -2.39
CA TYR A 53 -2.61 -20.07 -1.10
C TYR A 53 -3.11 -18.87 -0.26
N LYS A 54 -4.37 -18.50 -0.42
CA LYS A 54 -5.09 -17.56 0.44
C LYS A 54 -6.10 -18.30 1.31
N GLY A 55 -6.17 -17.93 2.58
CA GLY A 55 -7.17 -18.48 3.50
C GLY A 55 -6.67 -18.52 4.94
N GLY A 56 -7.60 -18.76 5.86
CA GLY A 56 -7.32 -18.68 7.29
C GLY A 56 -6.93 -17.26 7.75
N GLY A 57 -6.10 -17.20 8.76
CA GLY A 57 -5.64 -15.93 9.34
C GLY A 57 -6.56 -15.38 10.42
N HIS A 58 -6.11 -14.34 11.12
CA HIS A 58 -6.87 -13.70 12.19
C HIS A 58 -8.11 -12.96 11.65
N LYS A 59 -9.22 -12.94 12.41
CA LYS A 59 -10.42 -12.14 12.09
C LYS A 59 -10.05 -10.65 12.07
N LYS A 60 -10.49 -9.93 11.04
CA LYS A 60 -10.22 -8.48 10.86
C LYS A 60 -11.51 -7.75 10.56
N ARG A 61 -11.63 -6.53 11.06
CA ARG A 61 -12.65 -5.58 10.62
C ARG A 61 -12.06 -4.64 9.58
N PHE A 62 -12.85 -4.21 8.62
CA PHE A 62 -12.46 -3.21 7.63
C PHE A 62 -12.62 -1.82 8.26
N ARG A 63 -11.68 -0.90 7.99
CA ARG A 63 -11.81 0.53 8.29
C ARG A 63 -12.21 1.24 7.03
N VAL A 64 -13.26 2.05 7.11
CA VAL A 64 -13.67 2.91 6.00
C VAL A 64 -12.67 4.07 5.93
N ILE A 65 -11.86 4.09 4.89
CA ILE A 65 -10.84 5.12 4.69
C ILE A 65 -11.30 6.06 3.60
N ASP A 66 -11.21 7.35 3.85
CA ASP A 66 -11.43 8.38 2.85
C ASP A 66 -10.18 8.49 1.94
N PHE A 67 -10.29 7.91 0.76
CA PHE A 67 -9.27 8.01 -0.29
C PHE A 67 -9.50 9.20 -1.22
N LYS A 68 -10.69 9.77 -1.21
CA LYS A 68 -11.06 10.86 -2.13
C LYS A 68 -10.71 12.23 -1.59
N ARG A 69 -10.77 12.38 -0.26
CA ARG A 69 -10.53 13.68 0.40
C ARG A 69 -11.39 14.80 -0.20
N ASN A 70 -12.65 14.48 -0.50
CA ASN A 70 -13.58 15.35 -1.25
C ASN A 70 -14.29 16.41 -0.38
N LYS A 71 -13.94 16.57 0.89
CA LYS A 71 -14.47 17.60 1.77
C LYS A 71 -13.56 18.83 1.70
N ASN A 72 -13.81 19.63 0.66
CA ASN A 72 -12.97 20.77 0.33
C ASN A 72 -13.25 21.98 1.23
N GLY A 73 -12.18 22.69 1.63
CA GLY A 73 -12.27 23.94 2.39
C GLY A 73 -12.66 23.78 3.87
N VAL A 74 -13.01 22.59 4.32
CA VAL A 74 -13.39 22.35 5.72
C VAL A 74 -12.17 21.84 6.49
N PRO A 75 -11.72 22.55 7.52
CA PRO A 75 -10.63 22.07 8.37
C PRO A 75 -11.07 20.89 9.22
N ALA A 76 -10.14 19.97 9.45
CA ALA A 76 -10.32 18.80 10.28
C ALA A 76 -9.15 18.63 11.24
N GLU A 77 -9.44 18.33 12.49
CA GLU A 77 -8.42 18.06 13.50
C GLU A 77 -8.06 16.57 13.55
N VAL A 78 -6.79 16.26 13.72
CA VAL A 78 -6.30 14.90 13.94
C VAL A 78 -6.57 14.49 15.39
N MET A 79 -7.53 13.61 15.59
CA MET A 79 -7.91 13.11 16.92
C MET A 79 -7.00 11.99 17.43
N SER A 80 -6.62 11.08 16.53
CA SER A 80 -5.80 9.91 16.89
C SER A 80 -5.03 9.36 15.71
N ILE A 81 -3.94 8.63 16.01
CA ILE A 81 -3.20 7.79 15.05
C ILE A 81 -3.39 6.35 15.49
N GLU A 82 -3.85 5.48 14.56
CA GLU A 82 -4.31 4.15 14.86
C GLU A 82 -3.69 3.06 13.99
N TYR A 83 -3.69 1.83 14.51
CA TYR A 83 -3.31 0.63 13.77
C TYR A 83 -4.46 0.11 12.89
N ASP A 84 -4.19 -0.12 11.61
CA ASP A 84 -5.12 -0.85 10.72
C ASP A 84 -4.55 -2.23 10.34
N PRO A 85 -5.22 -3.35 10.71
CA PRO A 85 -4.77 -4.70 10.35
C PRO A 85 -4.91 -5.02 8.85
N ASN A 86 -5.49 -4.12 8.05
CA ASN A 86 -5.73 -4.32 6.63
C ASN A 86 -4.62 -3.74 5.73
N ARG A 87 -3.78 -2.87 6.29
CA ARG A 87 -2.69 -2.20 5.57
C ARG A 87 -1.41 -2.16 6.39
N THR A 88 -0.34 -1.73 5.78
CA THR A 88 0.97 -1.60 6.42
C THR A 88 1.17 -0.23 7.06
N ALA A 89 0.55 0.82 6.50
CA ALA A 89 0.55 2.18 7.02
C ALA A 89 -0.38 2.31 8.23
N PHE A 90 -0.09 3.27 9.12
CA PHE A 90 -1.04 3.72 10.13
C PHE A 90 -2.12 4.58 9.50
N ILE A 91 -3.24 4.76 10.22
CA ILE A 91 -4.36 5.60 9.84
C ILE A 91 -4.53 6.70 10.88
N ALA A 92 -5.06 7.85 10.46
CA ALA A 92 -5.42 8.94 11.36
C ALA A 92 -6.93 9.16 11.33
N LEU A 93 -7.53 9.34 12.50
CA LEU A 93 -8.92 9.75 12.65
C LEU A 93 -8.98 11.27 12.60
N LEU A 94 -9.73 11.79 11.65
CA LEU A 94 -10.04 13.21 11.52
C LEU A 94 -11.43 13.50 12.08
N ASN A 95 -11.55 14.61 12.78
CA ASN A 95 -12.80 15.22 13.19
C ASN A 95 -12.94 16.57 12.48
N TYR A 96 -13.92 16.67 11.59
CA TYR A 96 -14.22 17.89 10.87
C TYR A 96 -15.01 18.86 11.73
N GLN A 97 -14.96 20.17 11.43
CA GLN A 97 -15.69 21.19 12.19
C GLN A 97 -17.20 20.96 12.26
N ASP A 98 -17.78 20.27 11.27
CA ASP A 98 -19.20 19.88 11.23
C ASP A 98 -19.50 18.59 12.03
N GLY A 99 -18.52 18.04 12.75
CA GLY A 99 -18.66 16.83 13.56
C GLY A 99 -18.52 15.51 12.78
N GLU A 100 -18.34 15.53 11.43
CA GLU A 100 -18.10 14.31 10.67
C GLU A 100 -16.72 13.76 10.97
N LYS A 101 -16.66 12.44 11.21
CA LYS A 101 -15.39 11.73 11.40
C LYS A 101 -15.02 10.95 10.16
N ARG A 102 -13.75 10.99 9.76
CA ARG A 102 -13.20 10.17 8.67
C ARG A 102 -11.82 9.62 9.01
N TYR A 103 -11.53 8.42 8.54
CA TYR A 103 -10.16 7.91 8.54
C TYR A 103 -9.43 8.30 7.28
N ILE A 104 -8.17 8.68 7.44
CA ILE A 104 -7.20 8.87 6.33
C ILE A 104 -5.97 8.00 6.55
N ILE A 105 -5.13 7.83 5.52
CA ILE A 105 -3.79 7.26 5.69
C ILE A 105 -2.93 8.32 6.39
N ALA A 106 -2.36 7.97 7.54
CA ALA A 106 -1.49 8.87 8.29
C ALA A 106 -0.17 9.11 7.55
N GLN A 107 0.28 10.35 7.51
CA GLN A 107 1.59 10.74 7.02
C GLN A 107 2.63 10.67 8.14
N SER A 108 3.89 10.50 7.78
CA SER A 108 5.01 10.54 8.72
C SER A 108 5.17 11.97 9.26
N GLY A 109 5.28 12.11 10.57
CA GLY A 109 5.35 13.43 11.23
C GLY A 109 4.02 14.06 11.57
N LEU A 110 2.89 13.43 11.23
CA LEU A 110 1.56 13.89 11.63
C LEU A 110 1.40 13.81 13.16
N ARG A 111 0.80 14.81 13.77
CA ARG A 111 0.59 14.90 15.22
C ARG A 111 -0.90 15.01 15.55
N VAL A 112 -1.28 14.52 16.72
CA VAL A 112 -2.62 14.74 17.29
C VAL A 112 -2.79 16.23 17.60
N GLY A 113 -3.98 16.78 17.33
CA GLY A 113 -4.28 18.21 17.43
C GLY A 113 -3.91 19.04 16.20
N GLN A 114 -3.20 18.45 15.21
CA GLN A 114 -2.88 19.17 13.98
C GLN A 114 -4.13 19.35 13.12
N SER A 115 -4.34 20.58 12.61
CA SER A 115 -5.40 20.86 11.65
C SER A 115 -4.96 20.49 10.24
N LEU A 116 -5.84 19.81 9.50
CA LEU A 116 -5.63 19.40 8.10
C LEU A 116 -6.75 19.90 7.22
N MET A 117 -6.39 20.26 5.99
CA MET A 117 -7.35 20.68 4.98
C MET A 117 -7.21 19.89 3.68
N SER A 118 -8.29 19.89 2.91
CA SER A 118 -8.33 19.35 1.53
C SER A 118 -9.05 20.36 0.63
N GLY A 119 -8.61 20.52 -0.59
CA GLY A 119 -9.30 21.41 -1.55
C GLY A 119 -8.37 22.08 -2.53
N THR A 120 -8.91 23.13 -3.19
CA THR A 120 -8.25 23.88 -4.25
C THR A 120 -7.89 25.31 -3.87
N GLU A 121 -8.38 25.83 -2.74
CA GLU A 121 -8.22 27.26 -2.40
C GLU A 121 -7.42 27.42 -1.12
N ASN A 122 -6.37 28.25 -1.20
CA ASN A 122 -5.57 28.75 -0.06
C ASN A 122 -5.12 27.70 0.97
N ILE A 123 -4.71 26.52 0.51
CA ILE A 123 -4.22 25.47 1.39
C ILE A 123 -2.68 25.53 1.41
N ALA A 124 -2.12 25.69 2.61
CA ALA A 124 -0.68 25.63 2.80
C ALA A 124 -0.14 24.22 2.44
N PRO A 125 1.03 24.11 1.78
CA PRO A 125 1.63 22.84 1.42
C PRO A 125 2.28 22.13 2.62
N GLU A 126 1.48 21.88 3.66
CA GLU A 126 1.91 21.23 4.90
C GLU A 126 1.63 19.72 4.89
N ILE A 127 2.36 18.99 5.74
CA ILE A 127 2.23 17.53 5.86
C ILE A 127 0.80 17.14 6.25
N GLY A 128 0.19 16.27 5.42
CA GLY A 128 -1.17 15.76 5.64
C GLY A 128 -2.25 16.50 4.86
N ASN A 129 -1.99 17.72 4.36
CA ASN A 129 -2.91 18.43 3.49
C ASN A 129 -3.01 17.76 2.13
N SER A 130 -4.20 17.84 1.51
CA SER A 130 -4.48 17.23 0.21
C SER A 130 -4.96 18.27 -0.78
N MET A 131 -4.29 18.37 -1.90
CA MET A 131 -4.59 19.35 -2.94
C MET A 131 -4.28 18.80 -4.33
N PRO A 132 -4.80 19.41 -5.41
CA PRO A 132 -4.47 19.00 -6.77
C PRO A 132 -3.01 19.32 -7.12
N LEU A 133 -2.43 18.51 -8.03
CA LEU A 133 -1.00 18.61 -8.40
C LEU A 133 -0.60 19.98 -8.98
N ASN A 134 -1.56 20.74 -9.52
CA ASN A 134 -1.29 22.08 -10.02
C ASN A 134 -0.89 23.09 -8.92
N GLN A 135 -1.28 22.84 -7.67
CA GLN A 135 -1.03 23.73 -6.54
C GLN A 135 0.18 23.33 -5.70
N ILE A 136 0.60 22.08 -5.79
CA ILE A 136 1.72 21.56 -4.99
C ILE A 136 3.05 22.12 -5.53
N PRO A 137 3.93 22.72 -4.73
CA PRO A 137 5.23 23.18 -5.18
C PRO A 137 6.05 22.08 -5.85
N LEU A 138 6.85 22.41 -6.87
CA LEU A 138 7.74 21.45 -7.53
C LEU A 138 8.81 20.95 -6.55
N GLY A 139 9.24 19.71 -6.74
CA GLY A 139 10.19 19.06 -5.85
C GLY A 139 9.56 18.46 -4.59
N THR A 140 8.30 18.80 -4.26
CA THR A 140 7.62 18.33 -3.05
C THR A 140 7.44 16.81 -3.05
N ILE A 141 7.61 16.22 -1.88
CA ILE A 141 7.32 14.81 -1.62
C ILE A 141 5.83 14.65 -1.35
N ILE A 142 5.19 13.77 -2.11
CA ILE A 142 3.75 13.52 -2.09
C ILE A 142 3.44 12.03 -1.94
N SER A 143 2.25 11.74 -1.49
CA SER A 143 1.73 10.37 -1.34
C SER A 143 0.22 10.33 -1.59
N CYS A 144 -0.40 9.17 -1.51
CA CYS A 144 -1.84 9.00 -1.70
C CYS A 144 -2.36 9.67 -2.99
N ILE A 145 -1.68 9.41 -4.11
CA ILE A 145 -1.88 10.12 -5.38
C ILE A 145 -3.00 9.47 -6.19
N GLU A 146 -3.84 10.28 -6.81
CA GLU A 146 -4.85 9.84 -7.79
C GLU A 146 -4.22 9.51 -9.15
N LEU A 147 -4.86 8.62 -9.90
CA LEU A 147 -4.57 8.33 -11.31
C LEU A 147 -5.50 9.06 -12.28
N ARG A 148 -6.69 9.37 -11.82
CA ARG A 148 -7.72 10.14 -12.54
C ARG A 148 -8.40 11.06 -11.53
N PRO A 149 -8.76 12.28 -11.90
CA PRO A 149 -9.46 13.20 -11.00
C PRO A 149 -10.70 12.57 -10.38
N GLY A 150 -10.88 12.73 -9.06
CA GLY A 150 -12.02 12.21 -8.31
C GLY A 150 -12.08 10.70 -8.11
N GLN A 151 -11.12 9.94 -8.61
CA GLN A 151 -11.04 8.48 -8.39
C GLN A 151 -10.70 8.11 -6.93
N GLY A 152 -10.02 8.99 -6.23
CA GLY A 152 -9.38 8.75 -4.94
C GLY A 152 -7.97 8.17 -5.07
N ALA A 153 -7.25 8.18 -3.98
CA ALA A 153 -5.85 7.78 -3.92
C ALA A 153 -5.61 6.33 -4.36
N VAL A 154 -4.67 6.12 -5.27
CA VAL A 154 -4.29 4.80 -5.81
C VAL A 154 -2.81 4.51 -5.61
N ILE A 155 -1.94 5.49 -5.85
CA ILE A 155 -0.48 5.35 -5.82
C ILE A 155 0.07 5.80 -4.46
N ALA A 156 1.21 5.25 -4.04
CA ALA A 156 1.95 5.61 -2.83
C ALA A 156 1.09 5.58 -1.54
N ARG A 157 0.44 4.44 -1.26
CA ARG A 157 -0.41 4.23 -0.07
C ARG A 157 0.19 3.29 0.97
N SER A 158 1.23 2.58 0.62
CA SER A 158 1.88 1.62 1.54
C SER A 158 2.80 2.34 2.52
N ALA A 159 3.09 1.69 3.65
CA ALA A 159 4.01 2.22 4.66
C ALA A 159 5.33 2.70 4.05
N GLY A 160 5.76 3.90 4.41
CA GLY A 160 7.00 4.51 3.95
C GLY A 160 7.05 4.87 2.46
N SER A 161 5.96 4.67 1.70
CA SER A 161 5.96 5.01 0.28
C SER A 161 5.73 6.51 0.05
N PHE A 162 6.38 7.05 -0.98
CA PHE A 162 6.23 8.43 -1.43
C PHE A 162 6.52 8.51 -2.94
N ALA A 163 6.16 9.61 -3.53
CA ALA A 163 6.51 10.00 -4.88
C ALA A 163 7.00 11.46 -4.85
N GLN A 164 7.63 11.93 -5.91
CA GLN A 164 8.10 13.31 -6.01
C GLN A 164 7.51 13.98 -7.24
N LEU A 165 6.98 15.19 -7.06
CA LEU A 165 6.51 16.02 -8.15
C LEU A 165 7.72 16.69 -8.80
N MET A 166 8.02 16.34 -10.07
CA MET A 166 9.23 16.79 -10.75
C MET A 166 9.01 18.06 -11.58
N ALA A 167 7.96 18.07 -12.41
CA ALA A 167 7.67 19.16 -13.33
C ALA A 167 6.17 19.21 -13.66
N ARG A 168 5.73 20.32 -14.21
CA ARG A 168 4.40 20.51 -14.80
C ARG A 168 4.57 20.99 -16.22
N ASP A 169 3.81 20.41 -17.13
CA ASP A 169 3.78 20.77 -18.54
C ASP A 169 2.37 20.61 -19.11
N GLY A 170 1.83 21.71 -19.64
CA GLY A 170 0.47 21.76 -20.16
C GLY A 170 -0.56 21.26 -19.15
N LYS A 171 -1.25 20.15 -19.49
CA LYS A 171 -2.26 19.53 -18.63
C LYS A 171 -1.73 18.44 -17.70
N PHE A 172 -0.42 18.19 -17.71
CA PHE A 172 0.18 17.06 -17.00
C PHE A 172 1.25 17.50 -16.00
N ALA A 173 1.36 16.70 -14.93
CA ALA A 173 2.46 16.71 -13.99
C ALA A 173 3.34 15.47 -14.20
N SER A 174 4.64 15.66 -14.22
CA SER A 174 5.63 14.59 -14.19
C SER A 174 5.92 14.18 -12.76
N VAL A 175 5.59 12.94 -12.41
CA VAL A 175 5.74 12.42 -11.05
C VAL A 175 6.66 11.21 -11.05
N LYS A 176 7.73 11.27 -10.25
CA LYS A 176 8.64 10.14 -9.99
C LYS A 176 8.01 9.24 -8.91
N LEU A 177 7.62 8.04 -9.31
CA LEU A 177 6.92 7.06 -8.48
C LEU A 177 7.88 6.28 -7.56
N PRO A 178 7.36 5.61 -6.49
CA PRO A 178 8.17 4.77 -5.60
C PRO A 178 8.92 3.63 -6.32
N SER A 179 8.44 3.23 -7.50
CA SER A 179 9.10 2.23 -8.34
C SER A 179 10.33 2.73 -9.09
N GLY A 180 10.58 4.05 -9.09
CA GLY A 180 11.58 4.73 -9.93
C GLY A 180 11.09 5.07 -11.34
N GLU A 181 9.84 4.72 -11.71
CA GLU A 181 9.21 5.11 -12.97
C GLU A 181 8.76 6.58 -12.89
N THR A 182 9.07 7.39 -13.89
CA THR A 182 8.54 8.74 -14.06
C THR A 182 7.32 8.69 -14.98
N ARG A 183 6.21 9.24 -14.50
CA ARG A 183 4.91 9.13 -15.15
C ARG A 183 4.17 10.45 -15.19
N LEU A 184 3.43 10.65 -16.29
CA LEU A 184 2.47 11.76 -16.45
C LEU A 184 1.16 11.47 -15.71
N LEU A 185 0.70 12.45 -14.95
CA LEU A 185 -0.60 12.49 -14.28
C LEU A 185 -1.28 13.81 -14.63
N LEU A 186 -2.61 13.83 -14.67
CA LEU A 186 -3.35 15.08 -14.89
C LEU A 186 -3.14 16.04 -13.70
N LEU A 187 -3.03 17.32 -13.96
CA LEU A 187 -2.81 18.37 -12.95
C LEU A 187 -3.96 18.45 -11.93
N GLU A 188 -5.17 18.08 -12.32
CA GLU A 188 -6.35 18.03 -11.46
C GLU A 188 -6.34 16.86 -10.45
N CYS A 189 -5.45 15.87 -10.63
CA CYS A 189 -5.34 14.74 -9.70
C CYS A 189 -4.89 15.22 -8.33
N TYR A 190 -5.58 14.76 -7.28
CA TYR A 190 -5.23 15.06 -5.90
C TYR A 190 -4.05 14.21 -5.42
N ALA A 191 -3.26 14.80 -4.55
CA ALA A 191 -2.21 14.14 -3.80
C ALA A 191 -2.15 14.70 -2.37
N THR A 192 -1.67 13.89 -1.43
CA THR A 192 -1.41 14.31 -0.04
C THR A 192 0.07 14.60 0.11
N ILE A 193 0.39 15.70 0.79
CA ILE A 193 1.78 16.10 1.05
C ILE A 193 2.38 15.24 2.16
N GLY A 194 3.60 14.79 1.95
CA GLY A 194 4.37 14.00 2.89
C GLY A 194 4.55 12.53 2.50
N VAL A 195 5.34 11.83 3.30
CA VAL A 195 5.64 10.39 3.21
C VAL A 195 4.61 9.62 4.03
N VAL A 196 4.17 8.46 3.57
CA VAL A 196 3.27 7.58 4.35
C VAL A 196 3.97 7.08 5.61
N SER A 197 3.25 7.05 6.72
CA SER A 197 3.72 6.59 8.04
C SER A 197 4.27 5.16 8.04
N ASN A 198 4.91 4.78 9.16
CA ASN A 198 5.41 3.43 9.43
C ASN A 198 6.48 2.96 8.42
N SER A 199 7.43 3.82 8.07
CA SER A 199 8.52 3.54 7.11
C SER A 199 9.33 2.29 7.48
N ASP A 200 9.51 2.03 8.77
CA ASP A 200 10.27 0.89 9.30
C ASP A 200 9.52 -0.46 9.17
N HIS A 201 8.32 -0.48 8.61
CA HIS A 201 7.55 -1.72 8.40
C HIS A 201 8.34 -2.78 7.62
N GLN A 202 9.17 -2.37 6.67
CA GLN A 202 10.02 -3.26 5.87
C GLN A 202 11.10 -3.98 6.69
N LEU A 203 11.49 -3.44 7.84
CA LEU A 203 12.51 -4.00 8.72
C LEU A 203 11.97 -5.11 9.63
N GLN A 204 10.66 -5.35 9.62
CA GLN A 204 10.03 -6.41 10.41
C GLN A 204 10.38 -7.80 9.89
N VAL A 205 10.76 -8.68 10.81
CA VAL A 205 11.05 -10.09 10.52
C VAL A 205 10.04 -10.98 11.24
N SER A 206 9.34 -11.83 10.49
CA SER A 206 8.27 -12.68 11.03
C SER A 206 8.77 -13.75 12.00
N GLY A 207 9.96 -14.29 11.82
CA GLY A 207 10.62 -15.25 12.71
C GLY A 207 10.08 -16.68 12.68
N LYS A 208 8.80 -16.89 12.29
CA LYS A 208 8.18 -18.24 12.21
C LYS A 208 7.11 -18.35 11.12
N ALA A 209 6.90 -19.54 10.60
CA ALA A 209 5.89 -19.84 9.58
C ALA A 209 4.46 -19.58 10.07
N GLY A 210 4.16 -19.83 11.35
CA GLY A 210 2.85 -19.60 11.95
C GLY A 210 2.39 -18.13 11.83
N ARG A 211 3.29 -17.14 11.86
CA ARG A 211 2.92 -15.74 11.65
C ARG A 211 2.39 -15.50 10.23
N THR A 212 2.99 -16.13 9.23
CA THR A 212 2.50 -16.08 7.85
C THR A 212 1.10 -16.67 7.74
N ARG A 213 0.82 -17.76 8.49
CA ARG A 213 -0.53 -18.35 8.60
C ARG A 213 -1.52 -17.37 9.21
N TRP A 214 -1.16 -16.67 10.28
CA TRP A 214 -2.00 -15.64 10.91
C TRP A 214 -2.35 -14.49 9.96
N LEU A 215 -1.45 -14.17 9.03
CA LEU A 215 -1.69 -13.17 7.98
C LEU A 215 -2.60 -13.68 6.84
N GLY A 216 -3.05 -14.93 6.88
CA GLY A 216 -3.94 -15.52 5.88
C GLY A 216 -3.22 -16.11 4.66
N ARG A 217 -1.93 -16.39 4.78
CA ARG A 217 -1.14 -17.06 3.74
C ARG A 217 -0.99 -18.54 4.09
N ARG A 218 -1.38 -19.44 3.18
CA ARG A 218 -1.16 -20.87 3.30
C ARG A 218 0.24 -21.26 2.81
N PRO A 219 0.78 -22.43 3.25
CA PRO A 219 2.01 -22.97 2.71
C PRO A 219 1.95 -23.10 1.19
N ARG A 220 3.09 -22.91 0.53
CA ARG A 220 3.20 -22.98 -0.93
C ARG A 220 4.13 -24.12 -1.34
N THR A 221 3.62 -25.01 -2.18
CA THR A 221 4.39 -26.06 -2.81
C THR A 221 5.28 -25.49 -3.91
N ARG A 222 6.54 -25.93 -3.99
CA ARG A 222 7.46 -25.55 -5.05
C ARG A 222 7.11 -26.26 -6.35
N PRO A 223 7.28 -25.64 -7.53
CA PRO A 223 7.01 -26.26 -8.83
C PRO A 223 7.77 -27.57 -9.05
N VAL A 224 9.01 -27.64 -8.62
CA VAL A 224 9.91 -28.81 -8.81
C VAL A 224 9.42 -30.09 -8.15
N VAL A 225 8.56 -29.97 -7.11
CA VAL A 225 8.00 -31.15 -6.40
C VAL A 225 6.58 -31.49 -6.86
N MET A 226 6.12 -30.88 -7.93
CA MET A 226 4.84 -31.17 -8.56
C MET A 226 5.01 -32.19 -9.66
N ASN A 227 3.89 -32.82 -10.08
CA ASN A 227 3.87 -33.68 -11.26
C ASN A 227 3.86 -32.84 -12.56
N PRO A 228 4.25 -33.42 -13.71
CA PRO A 228 4.25 -32.70 -15.00
C PRO A 228 2.91 -32.10 -15.39
N VAL A 229 1.80 -32.75 -15.03
CA VAL A 229 0.42 -32.28 -15.26
C VAL A 229 0.09 -30.99 -14.49
N ASP A 230 0.72 -30.78 -13.34
CA ASP A 230 0.44 -29.62 -12.46
C ASP A 230 1.29 -28.41 -12.77
N HIS A 231 2.50 -28.63 -13.29
CA HIS A 231 3.44 -27.55 -13.56
C HIS A 231 4.49 -27.95 -14.61
N PRO A 232 4.87 -27.06 -15.55
CA PRO A 232 5.88 -27.32 -16.57
C PRO A 232 7.27 -27.70 -16.04
N MET A 233 7.56 -27.37 -14.77
CA MET A 233 8.80 -27.73 -14.08
C MET A 233 8.65 -28.93 -13.13
N GLY A 234 7.52 -29.63 -13.20
CA GLY A 234 7.28 -30.84 -12.44
C GLY A 234 7.82 -32.09 -13.14
N GLY A 235 7.93 -33.17 -12.36
CA GLY A 235 8.39 -34.47 -12.85
C GLY A 235 9.90 -34.67 -12.75
N GLY A 236 10.36 -35.82 -13.27
CA GLY A 236 11.74 -36.27 -13.20
C GLY A 236 12.02 -37.11 -11.96
N GLU A 237 13.17 -37.77 -11.95
CA GLU A 237 13.68 -38.49 -10.78
C GLU A 237 14.45 -37.54 -9.85
N GLY A 238 14.18 -37.64 -8.56
CA GLY A 238 14.80 -36.81 -7.53
C GLY A 238 14.55 -35.31 -7.73
N LYS A 239 15.59 -34.48 -7.62
CA LYS A 239 15.51 -33.01 -7.72
C LYS A 239 15.78 -32.49 -9.15
N SER A 240 15.02 -32.95 -10.11
CA SER A 240 15.12 -32.42 -11.48
C SER A 240 14.72 -30.96 -11.54
N SER A 241 15.51 -30.10 -12.20
CA SER A 241 15.21 -28.67 -12.33
C SER A 241 14.22 -28.33 -13.46
N GLY A 242 13.85 -29.29 -14.30
CA GLY A 242 12.84 -29.12 -15.36
C GLY A 242 13.18 -28.10 -16.43
N GLY A 243 14.45 -27.75 -16.59
CA GLY A 243 14.94 -26.81 -17.61
C GLY A 243 14.76 -25.32 -17.22
N HIS A 244 14.52 -24.46 -18.22
CA HIS A 244 14.42 -23.01 -18.03
C HIS A 244 13.23 -22.64 -17.12
N PRO A 245 13.41 -21.74 -16.10
CA PRO A 245 12.35 -21.41 -15.15
C PRO A 245 11.09 -20.84 -15.82
N ARG A 246 9.96 -21.48 -15.59
CA ARG A 246 8.65 -21.09 -16.14
C ARG A 246 7.60 -20.96 -15.04
N SER A 247 6.58 -20.17 -15.32
CA SER A 247 5.34 -20.15 -14.54
C SER A 247 4.47 -21.36 -14.88
N ARG A 248 3.41 -21.62 -14.12
CA ARG A 248 2.44 -22.68 -14.42
C ARG A 248 1.78 -22.55 -15.80
N ASN A 249 1.76 -21.36 -16.39
CA ASN A 249 1.21 -21.10 -17.72
C ASN A 249 2.28 -21.18 -18.82
N GLY A 250 3.46 -21.73 -18.52
CA GLY A 250 4.56 -21.87 -19.47
C GLY A 250 5.36 -20.59 -19.73
N ILE A 251 4.96 -19.45 -19.17
CA ILE A 251 5.63 -18.16 -19.41
C ILE A 251 6.97 -18.15 -18.67
N PRO A 252 8.09 -17.73 -19.33
CA PRO A 252 9.38 -17.60 -18.68
C PRO A 252 9.30 -16.74 -17.42
N ALA A 253 9.84 -17.26 -16.30
CA ALA A 253 9.73 -16.61 -14.98
C ALA A 253 10.83 -15.59 -14.73
N LYS A 254 11.93 -15.61 -15.48
CA LYS A 254 13.07 -14.67 -15.36
C LYS A 254 13.25 -13.87 -16.65
N GLY A 255 13.41 -12.57 -16.51
CA GLY A 255 13.74 -11.64 -17.58
C GLY A 255 12.61 -11.31 -18.56
N TYR A 256 11.54 -12.10 -18.63
CA TYR A 256 10.45 -11.86 -19.56
C TYR A 256 9.62 -10.64 -19.17
N ARG A 257 9.36 -9.76 -20.14
CA ARG A 257 8.56 -8.55 -19.98
C ARG A 257 7.07 -8.90 -20.11
N THR A 258 6.36 -8.98 -18.97
CA THR A 258 4.94 -9.37 -18.93
C THR A 258 3.96 -8.22 -19.21
N ARG A 259 4.42 -6.95 -19.18
CA ARG A 259 3.56 -5.79 -19.51
C ARG A 259 3.25 -5.80 -21.02
N SER A 260 1.97 -5.69 -21.38
CA SER A 260 1.59 -5.59 -22.80
C SER A 260 2.23 -4.35 -23.46
N LYS A 261 2.73 -4.53 -24.67
CA LYS A 261 3.29 -3.45 -25.50
C LYS A 261 2.20 -2.46 -25.94
N THR A 262 0.97 -2.93 -26.15
CA THR A 262 -0.19 -2.17 -26.63
C THR A 262 -1.02 -1.54 -25.52
N LYS A 263 -0.57 -1.64 -24.25
CA LYS A 263 -1.34 -1.09 -23.13
C LYS A 263 -1.48 0.44 -23.25
N ALA A 264 -2.71 0.96 -23.29
CA ALA A 264 -3.01 2.38 -23.45
C ALA A 264 -2.26 3.31 -22.47
N SER A 265 -2.00 2.83 -21.24
CA SER A 265 -1.27 3.60 -20.23
C SER A 265 0.24 3.70 -20.48
N ASN A 266 0.78 3.12 -21.57
CA ASN A 266 2.19 3.27 -21.92
C ASN A 266 2.54 4.71 -22.34
N LYS A 267 1.60 5.42 -22.95
CA LYS A 267 1.76 6.84 -23.36
C LYS A 267 2.03 7.81 -22.21
N TYR A 268 1.67 7.41 -20.99
CA TYR A 268 1.89 8.23 -19.79
C TYR A 268 3.19 7.92 -19.06
N ILE A 269 4.05 7.04 -19.59
CA ILE A 269 5.36 6.71 -18.99
C ILE A 269 6.42 7.49 -19.75
N ILE A 270 7.08 8.43 -19.05
CA ILE A 270 8.22 9.20 -19.58
C ILE A 270 9.47 8.35 -19.48
N GLU A 271 9.80 7.91 -18.27
CA GLU A 271 11.00 7.13 -18.00
C GLU A 271 10.63 5.86 -17.21
N ARG A 272 11.14 4.73 -17.66
CA ARG A 272 11.01 3.46 -16.92
C ARG A 272 12.12 3.36 -15.87
N ARG A 273 11.84 2.60 -14.80
CA ARG A 273 12.87 2.31 -13.80
C ARG A 273 14.14 1.77 -14.49
N LYS A 274 15.27 2.32 -14.12
CA LYS A 274 16.57 1.74 -14.46
C LYS A 274 16.71 0.40 -13.72
N LYS A 275 17.28 -0.60 -14.39
CA LYS A 275 17.55 -1.91 -13.80
C LYS A 275 18.66 -1.83 -12.78
#